data_d936ffb4a23f52292f220bcd25000748
#
_entry.id   d936ffb4a23f52292f220bcd25000748
#
_cell.length_a   1.000
_cell.length_b   1.000
_cell.length_c   1.000
_cell.angle_alpha   90.00
_cell.angle_beta   90.00
_cell.angle_gamma   90.00
#
_symmetry.space_group_name_H-M   'P 1'
#
loop_
_entity.id
_entity.type
_entity.pdbx_description
1 polymer ?
#
loop_
_entity_poly.entity_id
_entity_poly.type
_entity_poly.pdbx_seq_one_letter_code
_entity_poly.pdbx_strand_id
1 'polypeptide(L)'
;MEADVRFRKDVPVVTGTFTKGFPETSLLPLINYIGGDKALTELVSTIKVDSPEDIFIIPSIAGHVVNFGDMSNIEGKFKKLQLFYDKVIKAKGWHAYDTISVKWNYQVVATLRNPKKRVVEEYDPQYDEMPVSIDMLTPFHESGDDSVGTKHSKTEKVVKK
;
A
#
# COMPACT_ATOMS: atom_id res chain seq x y z
N MET A 1 -41.97 -3.77 8.23
CA MET A 1 -41.42 -3.92 6.89
C MET A 1 -40.05 -4.61 7.07
N GLU A 2 -39.99 -5.89 6.81
CA GLU A 2 -38.69 -6.61 6.82
C GLU A 2 -37.96 -6.27 5.51
N ALA A 3 -36.77 -5.72 5.61
CA ALA A 3 -35.91 -5.46 4.46
C ALA A 3 -35.40 -6.80 3.92
N ASP A 4 -35.70 -7.10 2.67
CA ASP A 4 -35.26 -8.31 2.00
C ASP A 4 -33.73 -8.28 1.83
N VAL A 5 -33.03 -9.18 2.51
CA VAL A 5 -31.56 -9.30 2.53
C VAL A 5 -30.97 -9.56 1.13
N ARG A 6 -31.79 -9.97 0.16
CA ARG A 6 -31.37 -10.22 -1.23
C ARG A 6 -31.03 -8.97 -2.02
N PHE A 7 -31.39 -7.78 -1.53
CA PHE A 7 -31.14 -6.49 -2.18
C PHE A 7 -30.07 -5.66 -1.49
N ARG A 8 -29.18 -6.24 -0.67
CA ARG A 8 -28.00 -5.53 -0.19
C ARG A 8 -27.07 -5.26 -1.37
N LYS A 9 -27.05 -4.02 -1.82
CA LYS A 9 -25.99 -3.49 -2.66
C LYS A 9 -24.96 -2.86 -1.72
N ASP A 10 -23.78 -3.46 -1.66
CA ASP A 10 -22.65 -2.82 -0.99
C ASP A 10 -22.26 -1.62 -1.86
N VAL A 11 -22.41 -0.43 -1.32
CA VAL A 11 -21.99 0.81 -1.97
C VAL A 11 -20.85 1.42 -1.16
N PRO A 12 -19.83 1.95 -1.81
CA PRO A 12 -18.73 2.58 -1.11
C PRO A 12 -19.22 3.83 -0.37
N VAL A 13 -18.68 4.05 0.83
CA VAL A 13 -18.90 5.30 1.57
C VAL A 13 -18.03 6.38 0.94
N VAL A 14 -18.63 7.54 0.64
CA VAL A 14 -17.90 8.68 0.10
C VAL A 14 -17.73 9.72 1.19
N THR A 15 -16.49 10.17 1.41
CA THR A 15 -16.15 11.19 2.41
C THR A 15 -15.16 12.20 1.82
N GLY A 16 -15.08 13.39 2.38
CA GLY A 16 -14.05 14.36 2.01
C GLY A 16 -14.59 15.75 1.75
N THR A 17 -13.77 16.55 1.04
CA THR A 17 -14.05 17.96 0.77
C THR A 17 -14.50 18.14 -0.67
N PHE A 18 -15.70 18.71 -0.84
CA PHE A 18 -16.28 19.03 -2.13
C PHE A 18 -16.38 20.53 -2.30
N THR A 19 -16.19 20.99 -3.53
CA THR A 19 -16.23 22.41 -3.89
C THR A 19 -17.17 22.62 -5.07
N LYS A 20 -17.48 23.89 -5.36
CA LYS A 20 -18.30 24.21 -6.55
C LYS A 20 -17.67 23.74 -7.86
N GLY A 21 -16.33 23.68 -7.93
CA GLY A 21 -15.60 23.19 -9.10
C GLY A 21 -15.47 21.67 -9.15
N PHE A 22 -15.67 21.00 -8.02
CA PHE A 22 -15.65 19.54 -7.89
C PHE A 22 -16.75 19.10 -6.92
N PRO A 23 -18.00 19.06 -7.38
CA PRO A 23 -19.12 18.58 -6.58
C PRO A 23 -19.10 17.06 -6.43
N GLU A 24 -19.88 16.51 -5.51
CA GLU A 24 -19.98 15.06 -5.26
C GLU A 24 -20.35 14.27 -6.53
N THR A 25 -21.14 14.89 -7.41
CA THR A 25 -21.54 14.29 -8.69
C THR A 25 -20.37 14.03 -9.63
N SER A 26 -19.24 14.72 -9.44
CA SER A 26 -18.02 14.47 -10.21
C SER A 26 -17.45 13.07 -9.99
N LEU A 27 -17.80 12.40 -8.87
CA LEU A 27 -17.38 11.02 -8.58
C LEU A 27 -18.25 9.96 -9.25
N LEU A 28 -19.36 10.31 -9.87
CA LEU A 28 -20.28 9.35 -10.50
C LEU A 28 -19.59 8.41 -11.49
N PRO A 29 -18.65 8.85 -12.36
CA PRO A 29 -17.94 7.93 -13.26
C PRO A 29 -17.17 6.86 -12.49
N LEU A 30 -16.50 7.21 -11.38
CA LEU A 30 -15.76 6.28 -10.54
C LEU A 30 -16.70 5.32 -9.82
N ILE A 31 -17.77 5.83 -9.22
CA ILE A 31 -18.77 5.03 -8.50
C ILE A 31 -19.46 4.05 -9.46
N ASN A 32 -19.82 4.51 -10.65
CA ASN A 32 -20.44 3.66 -11.66
C ASN A 32 -19.50 2.57 -12.16
N TYR A 33 -18.21 2.90 -12.34
CA TYR A 33 -17.21 1.93 -12.72
C TYR A 33 -17.05 0.84 -11.66
N ILE A 34 -16.95 1.22 -10.39
CA ILE A 34 -16.88 0.28 -9.25
C ILE A 34 -18.16 -0.56 -9.18
N GLY A 35 -19.33 0.07 -9.30
CA GLY A 35 -20.62 -0.62 -9.22
C GLY A 35 -20.91 -1.57 -10.40
N GLY A 36 -20.20 -1.41 -11.51
CA GLY A 36 -20.26 -2.30 -12.68
C GLY A 36 -19.46 -3.59 -12.55
N ASP A 37 -18.54 -3.66 -11.58
CA ASP A 37 -17.69 -4.82 -11.32
C ASP A 37 -17.90 -5.32 -9.89
N LYS A 38 -18.35 -6.56 -9.77
CA LYS A 38 -18.63 -7.17 -8.45
C LYS A 38 -17.36 -7.26 -7.58
N ALA A 39 -16.21 -7.57 -8.17
CA ALA A 39 -14.96 -7.68 -7.42
C ALA A 39 -14.52 -6.30 -6.88
N LEU A 40 -14.70 -5.24 -7.65
CA LEU A 40 -14.42 -3.87 -7.20
C LEU A 40 -15.41 -3.41 -6.14
N THR A 41 -16.69 -3.76 -6.27
CA THR A 41 -17.72 -3.44 -5.26
C THR A 41 -17.40 -4.09 -3.91
N GLU A 42 -16.94 -5.32 -3.90
CA GLU A 42 -16.52 -6.02 -2.68
C GLU A 42 -15.20 -5.49 -2.12
N LEU A 43 -14.32 -5.01 -3.00
CA LEU A 43 -13.00 -4.52 -2.64
C LEU A 43 -13.04 -3.11 -2.04
N VAL A 44 -13.84 -2.20 -2.61
CA VAL A 44 -13.84 -0.78 -2.25
C VAL A 44 -14.82 -0.52 -1.11
N SER A 45 -14.29 -0.17 0.06
CA SER A 45 -15.10 0.21 1.23
C SER A 45 -15.42 1.71 1.26
N THR A 46 -14.39 2.55 1.07
CA THR A 46 -14.53 4.00 1.20
C THR A 46 -13.76 4.72 0.10
N ILE A 47 -14.36 5.80 -0.40
CA ILE A 47 -13.70 6.77 -1.28
C ILE A 47 -13.55 8.06 -0.50
N LYS A 48 -12.31 8.50 -0.29
CA LYS A 48 -11.98 9.76 0.40
C LYS A 48 -11.47 10.78 -0.59
N VAL A 49 -12.02 11.97 -0.59
CA VAL A 49 -11.61 13.07 -1.46
C VAL A 49 -10.96 14.16 -0.62
N ASP A 50 -9.67 14.36 -0.81
CA ASP A 50 -8.95 15.48 -0.21
C ASP A 50 -8.91 16.68 -1.17
N SER A 51 -8.75 16.41 -2.46
CA SER A 51 -8.83 17.38 -3.55
C SER A 51 -9.25 16.70 -4.86
N PRO A 52 -9.57 17.44 -5.93
CA PRO A 52 -9.88 16.86 -7.25
C PRO A 52 -8.74 15.99 -7.82
N GLU A 53 -7.50 16.24 -7.40
CA GLU A 53 -6.29 15.54 -7.85
C GLU A 53 -5.79 14.48 -6.86
N ASP A 54 -6.41 14.43 -5.67
CA ASP A 54 -6.04 13.53 -4.59
C ASP A 54 -7.25 12.80 -4.03
N ILE A 55 -7.66 11.77 -4.75
CA ILE A 55 -8.72 10.84 -4.39
C ILE A 55 -8.05 9.57 -3.84
N PHE A 56 -8.53 9.11 -2.71
CA PHE A 56 -8.06 7.91 -2.05
C PHE A 56 -9.16 6.86 -2.02
N ILE A 57 -8.78 5.61 -2.27
CA ILE A 57 -9.65 4.46 -2.13
C ILE A 57 -9.16 3.64 -0.95
N ILE A 58 -10.06 3.34 -0.04
CA ILE A 58 -9.78 2.49 1.13
C ILE A 58 -10.43 1.14 0.86
N PRO A 59 -9.64 0.10 0.60
CA PRO A 59 -10.16 -1.25 0.44
C PRO A 59 -10.72 -1.81 1.74
N SER A 60 -11.66 -2.74 1.63
CA SER A 60 -12.18 -3.51 2.76
C SER A 60 -11.16 -4.48 3.37
N ILE A 61 -10.06 -4.73 2.65
CA ILE A 61 -9.05 -5.73 3.01
C ILE A 61 -7.75 -5.03 3.44
N ALA A 62 -7.14 -5.52 4.52
CA ALA A 62 -5.74 -5.28 4.93
C ALA A 62 -5.34 -3.87 5.37
N GLY A 63 -6.24 -2.90 5.38
CA GLY A 63 -6.01 -1.57 5.97
C GLY A 63 -4.88 -0.76 5.30
N HIS A 64 -4.59 -1.00 4.03
CA HIS A 64 -3.77 -0.09 3.22
C HIS A 64 -4.65 0.94 2.53
N VAL A 65 -4.05 2.02 2.08
CA VAL A 65 -4.74 3.10 1.36
C VAL A 65 -4.24 3.13 -0.09
N VAL A 66 -5.16 3.24 -1.04
CA VAL A 66 -4.82 3.40 -2.45
C VAL A 66 -4.94 4.87 -2.82
N ASN A 67 -3.82 5.52 -3.17
CA ASN A 67 -3.83 6.85 -3.76
C ASN A 67 -4.17 6.72 -5.26
N PHE A 68 -5.41 7.05 -5.57
CA PHE A 68 -5.95 6.98 -6.93
C PHE A 68 -5.56 8.20 -7.76
N GLY A 69 -5.38 9.35 -7.10
CA GLY A 69 -5.12 10.63 -7.73
C GLY A 69 -6.37 11.25 -8.31
N ASP A 70 -6.31 11.70 -9.55
CA ASP A 70 -7.42 12.33 -10.26
C ASP A 70 -8.40 11.32 -10.88
N MET A 71 -9.45 11.83 -11.55
CA MET A 71 -10.48 11.02 -12.21
C MET A 71 -10.10 10.57 -13.63
N SER A 72 -8.87 10.84 -14.09
CA SER A 72 -8.42 10.41 -15.40
C SER A 72 -8.13 8.92 -15.45
N ASN A 73 -8.38 8.29 -16.61
CA ASN A 73 -8.02 6.90 -16.89
C ASN A 73 -8.37 5.89 -15.78
N ILE A 74 -9.61 5.94 -15.30
CA ILE A 74 -10.13 5.10 -14.21
C ILE A 74 -9.82 3.62 -14.46
N GLU A 75 -10.16 3.12 -15.64
CA GLU A 75 -9.94 1.73 -16.03
C GLU A 75 -8.46 1.32 -15.97
N GLY A 76 -7.58 2.15 -16.53
CA GLY A 76 -6.14 1.88 -16.51
C GLY A 76 -5.55 1.85 -15.10
N LYS A 77 -6.05 2.70 -14.21
CA LYS A 77 -5.62 2.73 -12.80
C LYS A 77 -6.08 1.47 -12.05
N PHE A 78 -7.32 1.02 -12.25
CA PHE A 78 -7.79 -0.23 -11.65
C PHE A 78 -7.07 -1.45 -12.22
N LYS A 79 -6.78 -1.50 -13.51
CA LYS A 79 -5.97 -2.58 -14.12
C LYS A 79 -4.58 -2.66 -13.50
N LYS A 80 -3.92 -1.52 -13.28
CA LYS A 80 -2.62 -1.46 -12.59
C LYS A 80 -2.71 -1.97 -11.14
N LEU A 81 -3.75 -1.54 -10.42
CA LEU A 81 -3.99 -1.97 -9.06
C LEU A 81 -4.21 -3.48 -8.98
N GLN A 82 -5.02 -4.03 -9.86
CA GLN A 82 -5.29 -5.46 -9.94
C GLN A 82 -4.01 -6.26 -10.25
N LEU A 83 -3.22 -5.79 -11.22
CA LEU A 83 -1.93 -6.42 -11.55
C LEU A 83 -0.96 -6.40 -10.36
N PHE A 84 -0.94 -5.31 -9.60
CA PHE A 84 -0.14 -5.19 -8.39
C PHE A 84 -0.60 -6.18 -7.32
N TYR A 85 -1.90 -6.32 -7.11
CA TYR A 85 -2.46 -7.30 -6.18
C TYR A 85 -2.11 -8.72 -6.59
N ASP A 86 -2.27 -9.06 -7.86
CA ASP A 86 -2.02 -10.40 -8.36
C ASP A 86 -0.54 -10.81 -8.30
N LYS A 87 0.38 -9.89 -8.56
CA LYS A 87 1.80 -10.22 -8.65
C LYS A 87 2.57 -9.93 -7.38
N VAL A 88 2.28 -8.82 -6.72
CA VAL A 88 3.10 -8.34 -5.59
C VAL A 88 2.48 -8.72 -4.26
N ILE A 89 1.18 -8.47 -4.09
CA ILE A 89 0.50 -8.74 -2.82
C ILE A 89 0.43 -10.24 -2.54
N LYS A 90 0.18 -11.07 -3.55
CA LYS A 90 0.19 -12.54 -3.39
C LYS A 90 1.54 -13.07 -2.92
N ALA A 91 2.63 -12.44 -3.33
CA ALA A 91 3.99 -12.85 -2.95
C ALA A 91 4.43 -12.29 -1.59
N LYS A 92 4.05 -11.04 -1.25
CA LYS A 92 4.53 -10.34 -0.05
C LYS A 92 3.50 -10.24 1.07
N GLY A 93 2.25 -10.57 0.79
CA GLY A 93 1.14 -10.49 1.76
C GLY A 93 0.44 -9.14 1.77
N TRP A 94 -0.83 -9.18 2.17
CA TRP A 94 -1.74 -8.03 2.17
C TRP A 94 -1.33 -6.91 3.15
N HIS A 95 -0.63 -7.26 4.22
CA HIS A 95 -0.24 -6.32 5.27
C HIS A 95 1.14 -5.68 5.04
N ALA A 96 1.83 -6.03 3.96
CA ALA A 96 3.17 -5.54 3.68
C ALA A 96 3.23 -4.03 3.36
N TYR A 97 2.14 -3.48 2.85
CA TYR A 97 2.10 -2.10 2.38
C TYR A 97 1.14 -1.24 3.18
N ASP A 98 1.49 0.04 3.33
CA ASP A 98 0.67 1.06 3.96
C ASP A 98 -0.10 1.87 2.92
N THR A 99 0.59 2.28 1.87
CA THR A 99 0.01 3.05 0.78
C THR A 99 0.44 2.50 -0.57
N ILE A 100 -0.53 2.44 -1.51
CA ILE A 100 -0.30 2.03 -2.90
C ILE A 100 -0.77 3.16 -3.79
N SER A 101 0.12 3.82 -4.52
CA SER A 101 -0.22 4.91 -5.45
C SER A 101 -0.28 4.40 -6.88
N VAL A 102 -1.44 4.56 -7.52
CA VAL A 102 -1.67 4.31 -8.93
C VAL A 102 -1.84 5.60 -9.74
N LYS A 103 -1.63 6.74 -9.09
CA LYS A 103 -1.75 8.10 -9.66
C LYS A 103 -0.93 8.29 -10.93
N TRP A 104 0.29 7.75 -10.94
CA TRP A 104 1.25 7.96 -12.02
C TRP A 104 1.01 7.03 -13.21
N ASN A 105 1.20 7.57 -14.42
CA ASN A 105 1.13 6.75 -15.61
C ASN A 105 2.27 5.72 -15.64
N TYR A 106 1.94 4.49 -16.06
CA TYR A 106 2.88 3.37 -16.26
C TYR A 106 3.63 2.85 -15.02
N GLN A 107 3.36 3.38 -13.82
CA GLN A 107 3.99 2.88 -12.60
C GLN A 107 3.02 2.78 -11.43
N VAL A 108 3.34 1.90 -10.49
CA VAL A 108 2.71 1.79 -9.17
C VAL A 108 3.80 2.05 -8.14
N VAL A 109 3.55 2.99 -7.23
CA VAL A 109 4.46 3.29 -6.13
C VAL A 109 3.82 2.77 -4.85
N ALA A 110 4.50 1.86 -4.16
CA ALA A 110 3.99 1.28 -2.94
C ALA A 110 4.94 1.56 -1.77
N THR A 111 4.39 2.06 -0.67
CA THR A 111 5.12 2.33 0.57
C THR A 111 4.95 1.15 1.50
N LEU A 112 6.06 0.57 1.95
CA LEU A 112 6.05 -0.52 2.92
C LEU A 112 5.50 -0.03 4.26
N ARG A 113 4.73 -0.89 4.91
CA ARG A 113 4.25 -0.65 6.27
C ARG A 113 5.40 -0.77 7.24
N ASN A 114 5.70 0.31 7.96
CA ASN A 114 6.71 0.27 8.99
C ASN A 114 6.10 -0.25 10.31
N PRO A 115 6.50 -1.43 10.79
CA PRO A 115 5.96 -1.99 12.04
C PRO A 115 6.26 -1.11 13.27
N LYS A 116 7.33 -0.31 13.23
CA LYS A 116 7.71 0.61 14.31
C LYS A 116 6.77 1.82 14.44
N LYS A 117 6.05 2.20 13.39
CA LYS A 117 5.12 3.34 13.42
C LYS A 117 3.84 3.07 14.21
N ARG A 118 3.54 1.81 14.54
CA ARG A 118 2.37 1.43 15.36
C ARG A 118 2.59 1.51 16.86
N VAL A 119 3.83 1.65 17.31
CA VAL A 119 4.20 1.65 18.75
C VAL A 119 4.40 3.06 19.30
N VAL A 120 4.33 4.09 18.44
CA VAL A 120 4.59 5.46 18.87
C VAL A 120 3.27 6.19 19.13
N GLU A 121 2.49 5.76 20.12
CA GLU A 121 1.79 6.71 20.99
C GLU A 121 2.69 7.14 22.18
N GLU A 122 3.86 6.55 22.33
CA GLU A 122 4.90 7.01 23.25
C GLU A 122 6.07 7.56 22.42
N TYR A 123 6.11 8.88 22.33
CA TYR A 123 7.18 9.66 21.71
C TYR A 123 8.49 9.41 22.48
N ASP A 124 9.38 8.61 21.91
CA ASP A 124 10.77 8.51 22.35
C ASP A 124 11.65 9.24 21.32
N PRO A 125 12.14 10.46 21.63
CA PRO A 125 12.94 11.26 20.69
C PRO A 125 14.30 10.64 20.34
N GLN A 126 14.68 9.53 20.98
CA GLN A 126 16.00 8.93 20.80
C GLN A 126 16.09 7.98 19.60
N TYR A 127 14.97 7.68 18.94
CA TYR A 127 14.92 6.74 17.80
C TYR A 127 14.82 7.40 16.43
N ASP A 128 14.63 8.73 16.36
CA ASP A 128 14.45 9.45 15.09
C ASP A 128 15.76 9.65 14.29
N GLU A 129 16.92 9.30 14.85
CA GLU A 129 18.22 9.55 14.21
C GLU A 129 18.92 8.31 13.66
N MET A 130 18.31 7.14 13.70
CA MET A 130 18.94 5.95 13.13
C MET A 130 18.51 5.72 11.68
N PRO A 131 19.39 5.90 10.70
CA PRO A 131 19.11 5.53 9.33
C PRO A 131 18.90 4.02 9.26
N VAL A 132 17.69 3.62 8.87
CA VAL A 132 17.40 2.19 8.62
C VAL A 132 18.14 1.80 7.35
N SER A 133 19.28 1.13 7.48
CA SER A 133 19.96 0.53 6.34
C SER A 133 19.07 -0.57 5.75
N ILE A 134 19.05 -0.65 4.45
CA ILE A 134 18.32 -1.68 3.68
C ILE A 134 18.72 -3.11 4.10
N ASP A 135 19.92 -3.30 4.64
CA ASP A 135 20.44 -4.58 5.13
C ASP A 135 19.68 -5.15 6.35
N MET A 136 18.88 -4.32 7.06
CA MET A 136 18.03 -4.82 8.16
C MET A 136 16.70 -5.43 7.70
N LEU A 137 16.41 -5.42 6.41
CA LEU A 137 15.18 -5.98 5.84
C LEU A 137 15.36 -7.37 5.24
N THR A 138 16.56 -7.96 5.32
CA THR A 138 16.74 -9.35 4.93
C THR A 138 16.21 -10.27 6.02
N PRO A 139 15.38 -11.26 5.70
CA PRO A 139 14.96 -12.24 6.68
C PRO A 139 16.16 -13.03 7.18
N PHE A 140 16.23 -13.20 8.50
CA PHE A 140 17.19 -14.06 9.18
C PHE A 140 17.24 -15.41 8.47
N HIS A 141 18.39 -15.71 7.89
CA HIS A 141 18.69 -17.07 7.48
C HIS A 141 19.22 -17.77 8.72
N GLU A 142 18.42 -18.65 9.31
CA GLU A 142 18.90 -19.65 10.24
C GLU A 142 19.88 -20.55 9.48
N SER A 143 21.14 -20.36 9.73
CA SER A 143 22.14 -21.41 9.50
C SER A 143 22.61 -21.87 10.87
N GLY A 144 22.10 -23.05 11.22
CA GLY A 144 22.58 -23.82 12.33
C GLY A 144 24.05 -24.17 12.16
N ASP A 145 24.69 -24.04 13.24
CA ASP A 145 25.57 -24.98 13.93
C ASP A 145 26.86 -25.45 13.28
N ASP A 146 27.80 -25.45 14.19
CA ASP A 146 28.95 -26.31 14.42
C ASP A 146 30.35 -25.92 13.93
N SER A 147 31.03 -25.61 15.02
CA SER A 147 32.37 -26.18 15.41
C SER A 147 33.65 -25.60 14.84
N VAL A 148 34.34 -25.04 15.79
CA VAL A 148 35.75 -25.37 16.20
C VAL A 148 36.85 -25.26 15.15
N GLY A 149 37.80 -24.38 15.45
CA GLY A 149 39.16 -24.66 15.03
C GLY A 149 40.05 -23.48 14.67
N THR A 150 40.65 -22.91 15.69
CA THR A 150 42.08 -22.59 15.80
C THR A 150 42.83 -21.88 14.64
N LYS A 151 43.36 -20.70 14.97
CA LYS A 151 44.69 -20.18 14.73
C LYS A 151 45.24 -20.12 13.28
N HIS A 152 45.62 -19.01 12.77
CA HIS A 152 46.96 -18.44 12.71
C HIS A 152 47.03 -17.21 11.80
N SER A 153 47.62 -16.19 12.35
CA SER A 153 48.42 -15.14 11.79
C SER A 153 49.07 -15.45 10.44
N LYS A 154 48.97 -14.55 9.45
CA LYS A 154 50.15 -13.97 8.81
C LYS A 154 49.79 -12.81 7.88
N THR A 155 50.35 -11.72 8.22
CA THR A 155 50.72 -10.57 7.40
C THR A 155 51.45 -11.01 6.14
N GLU A 156 51.11 -10.45 4.98
CA GLU A 156 52.16 -10.02 4.05
C GLU A 156 51.64 -8.98 3.04
N LYS A 157 52.42 -7.94 2.96
CA LYS A 157 52.43 -6.86 1.97
C LYS A 157 52.92 -7.39 0.62
N VAL A 158 52.64 -6.60 -0.43
CA VAL A 158 53.55 -6.19 -1.52
C VAL A 158 52.77 -6.04 -2.82
N VAL A 159 52.57 -4.83 -3.32
CA VAL A 159 53.31 -3.95 -4.22
C VAL A 159 53.18 -4.30 -5.72
N LYS A 160 52.62 -3.30 -6.44
CA LYS A 160 52.92 -2.78 -7.78
C LYS A 160 53.35 -3.73 -8.92
N LYS A 161 52.57 -3.70 -9.95
CA LYS A 161 52.96 -3.04 -11.21
C LYS A 161 51.76 -2.76 -12.07
#